data_cb8ea93f211f913e5c5dc481fcb707c3
#
_entry.id   cb8ea93f211f913e5c5dc481fcb707c3
#
_cell.length_a   1.000
_cell.length_b   1.000
_cell.length_c   1.000
_cell.angle_alpha   90.00
_cell.angle_beta   90.00
_cell.angle_gamma   90.00
#
_symmetry.space_group_name_H-M   'P 1'
#
loop_
_entity.id
_entity.type
_entity.pdbx_description
1 polymer ?
#
loop_
_entity_poly.entity_id
_entity_poly.type
_entity_poly.pdbx_seq_one_letter_code
_entity_poly.pdbx_strand_id
1 'polypeptide(L)'
;MRWGASRIEFVRPVQWLVMLFGNDVVDAEVLGMKAGNQSKGHRFHAPGQITINNPSEYEAKLREAYVMASFAERGALIEKQVTAEGKKLGGDAIIDADLLDEVTALNEWPVALAGSFDEDFLRVPPEALVSSMKEHQKYFHVMKDGQLLPNFITIANIESTDPAQVISGNEKVIRPRLADAAFFWDTDRKQPLESRFDKLKSVVWVNGLGTVADKAQRIGKLAGRLADEI
;
A
#
# COMPACT_ATOMS: atom_id res chain seq x y z
N MET A 1 8.08 15.91 -5.89
CA MET A 1 7.72 15.98 -7.34
C MET A 1 7.56 17.44 -7.71
N ARG A 2 8.01 17.83 -8.92
CA ARG A 2 7.73 19.16 -9.51
C ARG A 2 6.61 19.03 -10.54
N TRP A 3 5.86 20.08 -10.75
CA TRP A 3 4.81 20.13 -11.77
C TRP A 3 4.74 21.49 -12.46
N GLY A 4 4.28 21.49 -13.71
CA GLY A 4 4.22 22.69 -14.55
C GLY A 4 5.61 23.34 -14.78
N ALA A 5 5.64 24.64 -14.89
CA ALA A 5 6.86 25.45 -15.06
C ALA A 5 7.45 25.95 -13.72
N SER A 6 6.83 25.63 -12.59
CA SER A 6 7.25 26.11 -11.27
C SER A 6 8.42 25.29 -10.72
N ARG A 7 9.15 25.87 -9.75
CA ARG A 7 10.19 25.16 -8.99
C ARG A 7 9.66 24.58 -7.67
N ILE A 8 8.36 24.67 -7.44
CA ILE A 8 7.72 24.17 -6.23
C ILE A 8 7.77 22.64 -6.24
N GLU A 9 8.15 22.06 -5.11
CA GLU A 9 8.22 20.61 -4.91
C GLU A 9 7.30 20.19 -3.77
N PHE A 10 6.46 19.18 -4.01
CA PHE A 10 5.62 18.54 -3.01
C PHE A 10 5.33 17.09 -3.42
N VAL A 11 4.76 16.29 -2.54
CA VAL A 11 4.47 14.88 -2.84
C VAL A 11 3.48 14.72 -3.99
N ARG A 12 2.52 15.66 -4.12
CA ARG A 12 1.54 15.71 -5.21
C ARG A 12 1.29 17.16 -5.64
N PRO A 13 0.84 17.42 -6.88
CA PRO A 13 0.41 18.74 -7.30
C PRO A 13 -0.73 19.26 -6.42
N VAL A 14 -0.56 20.44 -5.84
CA VAL A 14 -1.60 21.14 -5.08
C VAL A 14 -2.48 21.90 -6.07
N GLN A 15 -3.79 21.77 -5.96
CA GLN A 15 -4.77 22.36 -6.87
C GLN A 15 -5.67 23.39 -6.20
N TRP A 16 -5.81 23.36 -4.89
CA TRP A 16 -6.54 24.34 -4.09
C TRP A 16 -5.98 24.37 -2.67
N LEU A 17 -6.26 25.46 -1.98
CA LEU A 17 -5.88 25.68 -0.58
C LEU A 17 -7.07 26.29 0.13
N VAL A 18 -7.56 25.65 1.19
CA VAL A 18 -8.55 26.21 2.10
C VAL A 18 -7.85 26.73 3.34
N MET A 19 -8.01 28.02 3.64
CA MET A 19 -7.46 28.62 4.85
C MET A 19 -8.43 29.66 5.42
N LEU A 20 -9.06 29.32 6.52
CA LEU A 20 -10.08 30.15 7.16
C LEU A 20 -9.71 30.45 8.61
N PHE A 21 -10.02 31.67 9.04
CA PHE A 21 -10.05 32.05 10.45
C PHE A 21 -11.45 32.58 10.78
N GLY A 22 -12.23 31.77 11.50
CA GLY A 22 -13.67 32.02 11.62
C GLY A 22 -14.34 31.98 10.24
N ASN A 23 -14.99 33.05 9.83
CA ASN A 23 -15.66 33.17 8.53
C ASN A 23 -14.79 33.88 7.47
N ASP A 24 -13.60 34.35 7.84
CA ASP A 24 -12.75 35.12 6.97
C ASP A 24 -11.72 34.21 6.28
N VAL A 25 -11.53 34.44 4.99
CA VAL A 25 -10.41 33.80 4.23
C VAL A 25 -9.11 34.52 4.59
N VAL A 26 -8.13 33.74 5.04
CA VAL A 26 -6.80 34.29 5.33
C VAL A 26 -6.12 34.63 4.01
N ASP A 27 -5.62 35.88 3.88
CA ASP A 27 -4.86 36.29 2.71
C ASP A 27 -3.43 35.68 2.77
N ALA A 28 -3.29 34.51 2.16
CA ALA A 28 -2.04 33.76 2.16
C ALA A 28 -1.87 33.01 0.82
N GLU A 29 -0.62 32.70 0.51
CA GLU A 29 -0.27 31.84 -0.60
C GLU A 29 0.69 30.74 -0.14
N VAL A 30 0.36 29.47 -0.43
CA VAL A 30 1.17 28.30 -0.10
C VAL A 30 1.31 27.42 -1.33
N LEU A 31 2.52 27.01 -1.65
CA LEU A 31 2.82 26.16 -2.81
C LEU A 31 2.29 26.75 -4.15
N GLY A 32 2.27 28.07 -4.29
CA GLY A 32 1.78 28.76 -5.47
C GLY A 32 0.26 28.81 -5.61
N MET A 33 -0.47 28.44 -4.54
CA MET A 33 -1.92 28.51 -4.49
C MET A 33 -2.38 29.58 -3.50
N LYS A 34 -3.21 30.50 -3.95
CA LYS A 34 -3.90 31.43 -3.05
C LYS A 34 -4.89 30.71 -2.18
N ALA A 35 -4.95 31.10 -0.93
CA ALA A 35 -5.95 30.61 0.00
C ALA A 35 -7.36 31.05 -0.43
N GLY A 36 -8.31 30.18 -0.18
CA GLY A 36 -9.72 30.38 -0.45
C GLY A 36 -10.58 29.61 0.55
N ASN A 37 -11.84 29.49 0.24
CA ASN A 37 -12.81 28.74 1.03
C ASN A 37 -13.49 27.60 0.23
N GLN A 38 -12.89 27.23 -0.91
CA GLN A 38 -13.45 26.19 -1.76
C GLN A 38 -12.58 24.94 -1.75
N SER A 39 -13.23 23.79 -1.55
CA SER A 39 -12.66 22.45 -1.67
C SER A 39 -13.38 21.67 -2.76
N LYS A 40 -13.03 20.41 -2.93
CA LYS A 40 -13.70 19.49 -3.87
C LYS A 40 -14.16 18.24 -3.11
N GLY A 41 -15.28 17.70 -3.57
CA GLY A 41 -15.76 16.40 -3.16
C GLY A 41 -15.07 15.25 -3.89
N HIS A 42 -15.54 14.05 -3.62
CA HIS A 42 -15.08 12.83 -4.30
C HIS A 42 -15.31 12.93 -5.80
N ARG A 43 -14.27 12.60 -6.57
CA ARG A 43 -14.22 12.81 -8.04
C ARG A 43 -15.43 12.25 -8.79
N PHE A 44 -15.94 11.10 -8.34
CA PHE A 44 -17.04 10.40 -9.03
C PHE A 44 -18.39 10.59 -8.32
N HIS A 45 -18.42 10.56 -6.99
CA HIS A 45 -19.67 10.64 -6.23
C HIS A 45 -20.18 12.07 -6.09
N ALA A 46 -19.27 13.05 -5.99
CA ALA A 46 -19.59 14.46 -5.82
C ALA A 46 -18.59 15.36 -6.55
N PRO A 47 -18.58 15.38 -7.90
CA PRO A 47 -17.56 16.04 -8.70
C PRO A 47 -17.68 17.58 -8.74
N GLY A 48 -18.17 18.18 -7.67
CA GLY A 48 -18.40 19.63 -7.55
C GLY A 48 -17.40 20.33 -6.64
N GLN A 49 -17.53 21.67 -6.60
CA GLN A 49 -16.87 22.50 -5.60
C GLN A 49 -17.74 22.57 -4.34
N ILE A 50 -17.07 22.57 -3.19
CA ILE A 50 -17.67 22.67 -1.88
C ILE A 50 -17.20 23.98 -1.27
N THR A 51 -18.14 24.87 -0.93
CA THR A 51 -17.81 26.11 -0.23
C THR A 51 -17.86 25.89 1.27
N ILE A 52 -16.74 26.15 1.95
CA ILE A 52 -16.59 26.10 3.39
C ILE A 52 -16.67 27.53 3.92
N ASN A 53 -17.71 27.86 4.67
CA ASN A 53 -17.87 29.23 5.18
C ASN A 53 -17.27 29.39 6.59
N ASN A 54 -17.11 28.27 7.30
CA ASN A 54 -16.53 28.25 8.64
C ASN A 54 -15.78 26.93 8.86
N PRO A 55 -14.62 26.92 9.56
CA PRO A 55 -13.87 25.69 9.83
C PRO A 55 -14.69 24.56 10.48
N SER A 56 -15.70 24.90 11.30
CA SER A 56 -16.58 23.92 11.94
C SER A 56 -17.45 23.11 10.97
N GLU A 57 -17.64 23.59 9.74
CA GLU A 57 -18.43 22.91 8.70
C GLU A 57 -17.58 21.90 7.88
N TYR A 58 -16.25 21.96 8.01
CA TYR A 58 -15.31 21.30 7.10
C TYR A 58 -15.56 19.80 6.98
N GLU A 59 -15.53 19.10 8.10
CA GLU A 59 -15.69 17.64 8.09
C GLU A 59 -17.08 17.19 7.64
N ALA A 60 -18.14 17.90 8.09
CA ALA A 60 -19.50 17.57 7.71
C ALA A 60 -19.73 17.74 6.20
N LYS A 61 -19.33 18.88 5.64
CA LYS A 61 -19.49 19.16 4.21
C LYS A 61 -18.68 18.22 3.32
N LEU A 62 -17.45 17.87 3.75
CA LEU A 62 -16.66 16.89 3.03
C LEU A 62 -17.29 15.49 3.07
N ARG A 63 -17.82 15.09 4.23
CA ARG A 63 -18.50 13.80 4.37
C ARG A 63 -19.77 13.72 3.50
N GLU A 64 -20.57 14.78 3.41
CA GLU A 64 -21.70 14.86 2.48
C GLU A 64 -21.28 14.73 1.03
N ALA A 65 -20.03 15.11 0.72
CA ALA A 65 -19.44 15.00 -0.60
C ALA A 65 -18.51 13.77 -0.76
N TYR A 66 -18.74 12.73 0.02
CA TYR A 66 -18.01 11.45 -0.05
C TYR A 66 -16.51 11.60 0.19
N VAL A 67 -16.12 12.47 1.11
CA VAL A 67 -14.74 12.62 1.58
C VAL A 67 -14.73 12.59 3.11
N MET A 68 -14.14 11.56 3.65
CA MET A 68 -13.93 11.41 5.09
C MET A 68 -12.60 12.07 5.46
N ALA A 69 -12.66 13.28 6.02
CA ALA A 69 -11.46 14.08 6.30
C ALA A 69 -10.62 13.51 7.45
N SER A 70 -11.26 12.98 8.49
CA SER A 70 -10.58 12.41 9.65
C SER A 70 -9.82 11.13 9.29
N PHE A 71 -8.49 11.16 9.43
CA PHE A 71 -7.64 9.98 9.21
C PHE A 71 -7.99 8.84 10.17
N ALA A 72 -8.17 9.16 11.45
CA ALA A 72 -8.48 8.17 12.47
C ALA A 72 -9.82 7.47 12.21
N GLU A 73 -10.86 8.22 11.81
CA GLU A 73 -12.15 7.61 11.47
C GLU A 73 -12.09 6.74 10.23
N ARG A 74 -11.31 7.16 9.20
CA ARG A 74 -11.08 6.34 8.01
C ARG A 74 -10.38 5.04 8.36
N GLY A 75 -9.29 5.09 9.14
CA GLY A 75 -8.55 3.91 9.60
C GLY A 75 -9.45 2.95 10.36
N ALA A 76 -10.22 3.44 11.33
CA ALA A 76 -11.16 2.62 12.10
C ALA A 76 -12.26 2.00 11.21
N LEU A 77 -12.73 2.73 10.19
CA LEU A 77 -13.71 2.21 9.25
C LEU A 77 -13.10 1.10 8.37
N ILE A 78 -11.89 1.30 7.85
CA ILE A 78 -11.18 0.30 7.05
C ILE A 78 -10.95 -0.98 7.88
N GLU A 79 -10.41 -0.85 9.08
CA GLU A 79 -10.17 -1.99 9.98
C GLU A 79 -11.47 -2.78 10.23
N LYS A 80 -12.56 -2.08 10.55
CA LYS A 80 -13.88 -2.69 10.74
C LYS A 80 -14.36 -3.44 9.51
N GLN A 81 -14.26 -2.82 8.32
CA GLN A 81 -14.70 -3.44 7.07
C GLN A 81 -13.82 -4.64 6.71
N VAL A 82 -12.50 -4.53 6.79
CA VAL A 82 -11.54 -5.62 6.51
C VAL A 82 -11.80 -6.80 7.44
N THR A 83 -11.99 -6.55 8.73
CA THR A 83 -12.32 -7.59 9.70
C THR A 83 -13.64 -8.30 9.35
N ALA A 84 -14.65 -7.53 8.95
CA ALA A 84 -15.95 -8.09 8.56
C ALA A 84 -15.85 -8.95 7.30
N GLU A 85 -15.10 -8.51 6.28
CA GLU A 85 -14.87 -9.30 5.06
C GLU A 85 -14.09 -10.58 5.36
N GLY A 86 -13.06 -10.54 6.22
CA GLY A 86 -12.33 -11.74 6.67
C GLY A 86 -13.26 -12.78 7.29
N LYS A 87 -14.17 -12.34 8.16
CA LYS A 87 -15.15 -13.23 8.79
C LYS A 87 -16.14 -13.83 7.79
N LYS A 88 -16.57 -13.08 6.78
CA LYS A 88 -17.42 -13.62 5.69
C LYS A 88 -16.71 -14.72 4.89
N LEU A 89 -15.40 -14.63 4.73
CA LEU A 89 -14.56 -15.64 4.09
C LEU A 89 -14.28 -16.86 4.99
N GLY A 90 -14.74 -16.84 6.24
CA GLY A 90 -14.56 -17.91 7.21
C GLY A 90 -13.18 -17.95 7.86
N GLY A 91 -12.45 -16.85 7.83
CA GLY A 91 -11.14 -16.67 8.42
C GLY A 91 -10.98 -15.33 9.16
N ASP A 92 -9.75 -14.99 9.47
CA ASP A 92 -9.35 -13.72 10.07
C ASP A 92 -8.48 -12.95 9.09
N ALA A 93 -8.90 -11.73 8.76
CA ALA A 93 -8.05 -10.81 8.02
C ALA A 93 -6.93 -10.31 8.93
N ILE A 94 -5.71 -10.34 8.46
CA ILE A 94 -4.56 -9.88 9.23
C ILE A 94 -4.36 -8.40 8.99
N ILE A 95 -4.54 -7.61 10.04
CA ILE A 95 -4.39 -6.16 10.03
C ILE A 95 -2.94 -5.82 10.42
N ASP A 96 -2.13 -5.51 9.42
CA ASP A 96 -0.81 -4.94 9.61
C ASP A 96 -0.95 -3.42 9.77
N ALA A 97 -0.38 -2.85 10.83
CA ALA A 97 -0.57 -1.44 11.17
C ALA A 97 -0.01 -0.49 10.10
N ASP A 98 1.17 -0.80 9.55
CA ASP A 98 1.80 0.02 8.52
C ASP A 98 0.98 -0.01 7.22
N LEU A 99 0.46 -1.20 6.86
CA LEU A 99 -0.43 -1.34 5.71
C LEU A 99 -1.75 -0.59 5.92
N LEU A 100 -2.33 -0.67 7.10
CA LEU A 100 -3.56 0.05 7.44
C LEU A 100 -3.36 1.56 7.31
N ASP A 101 -2.28 2.09 7.86
CA ASP A 101 -1.95 3.51 7.78
C ASP A 101 -1.74 3.96 6.32
N GLU A 102 -1.01 3.17 5.52
CA GLU A 102 -0.79 3.48 4.11
C GLU A 102 -2.11 3.47 3.32
N VAL A 103 -2.94 2.44 3.50
CA VAL A 103 -4.23 2.33 2.81
C VAL A 103 -5.18 3.43 3.26
N THR A 104 -5.16 3.80 4.55
CA THR A 104 -5.93 4.94 5.08
C THR A 104 -5.54 6.25 4.42
N ALA A 105 -4.24 6.46 4.17
CA ALA A 105 -3.74 7.66 3.50
C ALA A 105 -4.11 7.70 2.00
N LEU A 106 -4.29 6.55 1.37
CA LEU A 106 -4.60 6.44 -0.06
C LEU A 106 -6.09 6.62 -0.38
N ASN A 107 -6.98 6.48 0.59
CA ASN A 107 -8.42 6.49 0.39
C ASN A 107 -9.08 7.67 1.09
N GLU A 108 -10.10 8.24 0.49
CA GLU A 108 -10.96 9.28 1.07
C GLU A 108 -12.39 8.78 1.33
N TRP A 109 -12.81 7.71 0.62
CA TRP A 109 -14.09 7.03 0.79
C TRP A 109 -13.90 5.51 0.68
N PRO A 110 -13.41 4.86 1.74
CA PRO A 110 -12.97 3.47 1.67
C PRO A 110 -14.14 2.48 1.64
N VAL A 111 -14.04 1.50 0.75
CA VAL A 111 -14.95 0.36 0.63
C VAL A 111 -14.13 -0.92 0.52
N ALA A 112 -14.27 -1.83 1.48
CA ALA A 112 -13.58 -3.11 1.45
C ALA A 112 -14.28 -4.08 0.48
N LEU A 113 -13.49 -4.74 -0.35
CA LEU A 113 -13.94 -5.77 -1.29
C LEU A 113 -13.04 -6.99 -1.17
N ALA A 114 -13.65 -8.16 -1.09
CA ALA A 114 -12.93 -9.43 -1.05
C ALA A 114 -12.82 -10.03 -2.44
N GLY A 115 -11.61 -10.46 -2.80
CA GLY A 115 -11.32 -11.21 -4.02
C GLY A 115 -10.63 -12.54 -3.71
N SER A 116 -10.41 -13.34 -4.75
CA SER A 116 -9.77 -14.64 -4.67
C SER A 116 -8.63 -14.79 -5.67
N PHE A 117 -7.80 -15.78 -5.44
CA PHE A 117 -6.78 -16.22 -6.38
C PHE A 117 -6.77 -17.76 -6.44
N ASP A 118 -6.06 -18.29 -7.41
CA ASP A 118 -5.99 -19.74 -7.64
C ASP A 118 -5.31 -20.44 -6.46
N GLU A 119 -5.96 -21.47 -5.90
CA GLU A 119 -5.43 -22.27 -4.79
C GLU A 119 -4.09 -22.92 -5.10
N ASP A 120 -3.77 -23.17 -6.38
CA ASP A 120 -2.48 -23.72 -6.79
C ASP A 120 -1.30 -22.87 -6.35
N PHE A 121 -1.48 -21.56 -6.10
CA PHE A 121 -0.45 -20.71 -5.56
C PHE A 121 -0.12 -20.98 -4.09
N LEU A 122 -1.02 -21.63 -3.33
CA LEU A 122 -0.78 -21.93 -1.91
C LEU A 122 0.36 -22.94 -1.68
N ARG A 123 0.88 -23.57 -2.74
CA ARG A 123 2.11 -24.38 -2.69
C ARG A 123 3.39 -23.55 -2.48
N VAL A 124 3.32 -22.24 -2.73
CA VAL A 124 4.40 -21.28 -2.48
C VAL A 124 4.34 -20.88 -1.01
N PRO A 125 5.48 -20.63 -0.34
CA PRO A 125 5.49 -20.18 1.04
C PRO A 125 4.57 -18.98 1.27
N PRO A 126 3.74 -19.00 2.32
CA PRO A 126 2.80 -17.92 2.60
C PRO A 126 3.47 -16.54 2.66
N GLU A 127 4.69 -16.47 3.19
CA GLU A 127 5.44 -15.22 3.32
C GLU A 127 5.69 -14.54 1.97
N ALA A 128 5.97 -15.32 0.93
CA ALA A 128 6.20 -14.79 -0.43
C ALA A 128 4.90 -14.28 -1.06
N LEU A 129 3.78 -14.99 -0.83
CA LEU A 129 2.47 -14.58 -1.31
C LEU A 129 1.99 -13.32 -0.56
N VAL A 130 2.12 -13.31 0.77
CA VAL A 130 1.76 -12.17 1.62
C VAL A 130 2.57 -10.92 1.25
N SER A 131 3.90 -11.05 1.05
CA SER A 131 4.73 -9.95 0.59
C SER A 131 4.24 -9.39 -0.75
N SER A 132 3.92 -10.26 -1.72
CA SER A 132 3.38 -9.83 -3.01
C SER A 132 2.05 -9.10 -2.90
N MET A 133 1.16 -9.55 -2.03
CA MET A 133 -0.13 -8.90 -1.76
C MET A 133 0.05 -7.56 -1.06
N LYS A 134 0.83 -7.52 0.02
CA LYS A 134 1.03 -6.35 0.87
C LYS A 134 1.83 -5.26 0.17
N GLU A 135 3.04 -5.61 -0.31
CA GLU A 135 4.00 -4.61 -0.81
C GLU A 135 3.58 -4.01 -2.16
N HIS A 136 3.04 -4.84 -3.06
CA HIS A 136 2.78 -4.41 -4.42
C HIS A 136 1.35 -3.94 -4.65
N GLN A 137 0.36 -4.54 -3.97
CA GLN A 137 -1.05 -4.28 -4.23
C GLN A 137 -1.80 -3.67 -3.04
N LYS A 138 -1.18 -3.60 -1.86
CA LYS A 138 -1.79 -3.05 -0.65
C LYS A 138 -3.05 -3.84 -0.22
N TYR A 139 -3.00 -5.16 -0.39
CA TYR A 139 -4.08 -6.06 0.00
C TYR A 139 -3.84 -6.67 1.38
N PHE A 140 -4.92 -6.83 2.13
CA PHE A 140 -4.93 -7.59 3.36
C PHE A 140 -5.15 -9.06 3.05
N HIS A 141 -4.34 -9.94 3.63
CA HIS A 141 -4.50 -11.38 3.49
C HIS A 141 -5.39 -11.95 4.59
N VAL A 142 -5.93 -13.14 4.35
CA VAL A 142 -6.85 -13.81 5.27
C VAL A 142 -6.25 -15.14 5.71
N MET A 143 -6.25 -15.40 7.02
CA MET A 143 -5.76 -16.62 7.63
C MET A 143 -6.90 -17.41 8.26
N LYS A 144 -6.79 -18.74 8.25
CA LYS A 144 -7.68 -19.63 8.98
C LYS A 144 -6.86 -20.77 9.58
N ASP A 145 -6.99 -20.98 10.89
CA ASP A 145 -6.29 -22.08 11.60
C ASP A 145 -4.77 -22.11 11.32
N GLY A 146 -4.16 -20.92 11.18
CA GLY A 146 -2.74 -20.77 10.87
C GLY A 146 -2.35 -20.95 9.41
N GLN A 147 -3.31 -21.14 8.51
CA GLN A 147 -3.10 -21.30 7.07
C GLN A 147 -3.62 -20.10 6.30
N LEU A 148 -2.90 -19.72 5.23
CA LEU A 148 -3.33 -18.68 4.31
C LEU A 148 -4.52 -19.18 3.48
N LEU A 149 -5.59 -18.38 3.43
CA LEU A 149 -6.70 -18.62 2.51
C LEU A 149 -6.38 -18.05 1.11
N PRO A 150 -6.94 -18.62 0.03
CA PRO A 150 -6.77 -18.14 -1.34
C PRO A 150 -7.59 -16.88 -1.61
N ASN A 151 -7.58 -15.95 -0.65
CA ASN A 151 -8.37 -14.74 -0.67
C ASN A 151 -7.54 -13.53 -0.26
N PHE A 152 -7.94 -12.38 -0.77
CA PHE A 152 -7.41 -11.09 -0.36
C PHE A 152 -8.54 -10.07 -0.16
N ILE A 153 -8.26 -9.04 0.60
CA ILE A 153 -9.19 -7.91 0.77
C ILE A 153 -8.49 -6.64 0.31
N THR A 154 -9.12 -5.95 -0.62
CA THR A 154 -8.67 -4.65 -1.13
C THR A 154 -9.58 -3.55 -0.66
N ILE A 155 -9.06 -2.32 -0.58
CA ILE A 155 -9.87 -1.13 -0.30
C ILE A 155 -9.99 -0.32 -1.58
N ALA A 156 -11.22 -0.24 -2.09
CA ALA A 156 -11.55 0.66 -3.18
C ALA A 156 -11.85 2.05 -2.63
N ASN A 157 -11.41 3.08 -3.34
CA ASN A 157 -11.76 4.48 -3.00
C ASN A 157 -13.06 4.90 -3.72
N ILE A 158 -14.03 4.00 -3.78
CA ILE A 158 -15.30 4.26 -4.46
C ILE A 158 -16.36 3.23 -4.02
N GLU A 159 -17.57 3.69 -3.82
CA GLU A 159 -18.75 2.84 -3.72
C GLU A 159 -19.24 2.53 -5.14
N SER A 160 -18.74 1.43 -5.70
CA SER A 160 -19.01 1.06 -7.08
C SER A 160 -20.45 0.61 -7.28
N THR A 161 -21.05 0.99 -8.41
CA THR A 161 -22.34 0.45 -8.86
C THR A 161 -22.23 -1.01 -9.35
N ASP A 162 -21.01 -1.47 -9.63
CA ASP A 162 -20.70 -2.86 -10.01
C ASP A 162 -19.42 -3.31 -9.28
N PRO A 163 -19.53 -3.71 -8.01
CA PRO A 163 -18.38 -4.20 -7.24
C PRO A 163 -17.70 -5.44 -7.86
N ALA A 164 -18.45 -6.27 -8.58
CA ALA A 164 -17.90 -7.47 -9.22
C ALA A 164 -16.83 -7.14 -10.27
N GLN A 165 -16.98 -6.06 -11.01
CA GLN A 165 -15.97 -5.60 -11.96
C GLN A 165 -14.69 -5.13 -11.24
N VAL A 166 -14.83 -4.46 -10.10
CA VAL A 166 -13.69 -4.02 -9.29
C VAL A 166 -12.93 -5.24 -8.76
N ILE A 167 -13.64 -6.23 -8.22
CA ILE A 167 -13.06 -7.49 -7.72
C ILE A 167 -12.32 -8.20 -8.85
N SER A 168 -12.99 -8.45 -9.99
CA SER A 168 -12.39 -9.13 -11.15
C SER A 168 -11.15 -8.39 -11.68
N GLY A 169 -11.16 -7.04 -11.66
CA GLY A 169 -9.99 -6.23 -12.01
C GLY A 169 -8.80 -6.50 -11.08
N ASN A 170 -9.02 -6.54 -9.77
CA ASN A 170 -7.99 -6.82 -8.78
C ASN A 170 -7.48 -8.27 -8.86
N GLU A 171 -8.36 -9.25 -9.09
CA GLU A 171 -7.98 -10.65 -9.31
C GLU A 171 -7.07 -10.81 -10.55
N LYS A 172 -7.35 -10.07 -11.62
CA LYS A 172 -6.50 -10.03 -12.82
C LYS A 172 -5.12 -9.43 -12.56
N VAL A 173 -5.04 -8.45 -11.66
CA VAL A 173 -3.76 -7.79 -11.32
C VAL A 173 -2.91 -8.65 -10.38
N ILE A 174 -3.51 -9.33 -9.41
CA ILE A 174 -2.75 -10.14 -8.45
C ILE A 174 -2.21 -11.43 -9.09
N ARG A 175 -2.94 -12.05 -10.02
CA ARG A 175 -2.56 -13.31 -10.65
C ARG A 175 -1.13 -13.32 -11.21
N PRO A 176 -0.68 -12.39 -12.08
CA PRO A 176 0.69 -12.38 -12.57
C PRO A 176 1.72 -12.16 -11.47
N ARG A 177 1.41 -11.44 -10.40
CA ARG A 177 2.31 -11.24 -9.27
C ARG A 177 2.55 -12.52 -8.49
N LEU A 178 1.48 -13.29 -8.25
CA LEU A 178 1.61 -14.61 -7.61
C LEU A 178 2.27 -15.63 -8.54
N ALA A 179 2.04 -15.54 -9.85
CA ALA A 179 2.73 -16.37 -10.84
C ALA A 179 4.24 -16.09 -10.86
N ASP A 180 4.65 -14.83 -10.77
CA ASP A 180 6.06 -14.44 -10.64
C ASP A 180 6.67 -15.01 -9.34
N ALA A 181 5.97 -14.89 -8.21
CA ALA A 181 6.42 -15.47 -6.94
C ALA A 181 6.61 -16.98 -7.03
N ALA A 182 5.65 -17.69 -7.64
CA ALA A 182 5.73 -19.12 -7.87
C ALA A 182 6.89 -19.50 -8.81
N PHE A 183 7.09 -18.75 -9.89
CA PHE A 183 8.20 -18.95 -10.81
C PHE A 183 9.56 -18.80 -10.13
N PHE A 184 9.75 -17.76 -9.32
CA PHE A 184 11.00 -17.55 -8.59
C PHE A 184 11.22 -18.63 -7.53
N TRP A 185 10.19 -19.00 -6.78
CA TRP A 185 10.24 -20.10 -5.83
C TRP A 185 10.67 -21.40 -6.48
N ASP A 186 10.03 -21.80 -7.59
CA ASP A 186 10.37 -23.01 -8.31
C ASP A 186 11.79 -22.94 -8.92
N THR A 187 12.21 -21.78 -9.38
CA THR A 187 13.53 -21.58 -9.98
C THR A 187 14.64 -21.64 -8.94
N ASP A 188 14.40 -21.07 -7.76
CA ASP A 188 15.39 -21.08 -6.68
C ASP A 188 15.61 -22.48 -6.11
N ARG A 189 14.61 -23.33 -6.14
CA ARG A 189 14.71 -24.73 -5.70
C ARG A 189 15.42 -25.67 -6.69
N LYS A 190 15.63 -25.25 -7.94
CA LYS A 190 16.31 -26.09 -8.96
C LYS A 190 17.80 -26.29 -8.69
N GLN A 191 18.42 -25.39 -7.95
CA GLN A 191 19.86 -25.41 -7.66
C GLN A 191 20.12 -25.01 -6.21
N PRO A 192 21.08 -25.65 -5.52
CA PRO A 192 21.47 -25.25 -4.19
C PRO A 192 22.07 -23.85 -4.20
N LEU A 193 21.92 -23.12 -3.07
CA LEU A 193 22.34 -21.73 -2.95
C LEU A 193 23.86 -21.56 -3.21
N GLU A 194 24.66 -22.52 -2.76
CA GLU A 194 26.11 -22.52 -2.88
C GLU A 194 26.56 -22.52 -4.36
N SER A 195 25.81 -23.15 -5.28
CA SER A 195 26.13 -23.16 -6.71
C SER A 195 26.07 -21.75 -7.34
N ARG A 196 25.45 -20.80 -6.66
CA ARG A 196 25.34 -19.41 -7.12
C ARG A 196 26.49 -18.52 -6.67
N PHE A 197 27.40 -19.04 -5.78
CA PHE A 197 28.51 -18.27 -5.21
C PHE A 197 29.43 -17.70 -6.26
N ASP A 198 29.74 -18.48 -7.28
CA ASP A 198 30.68 -18.07 -8.35
C ASP A 198 30.18 -16.82 -9.12
N LYS A 199 28.87 -16.62 -9.23
CA LYS A 199 28.29 -15.42 -9.86
C LYS A 199 28.61 -14.15 -9.08
N LEU A 200 28.81 -14.24 -7.76
CA LEU A 200 29.18 -13.10 -6.92
C LEU A 200 30.60 -12.57 -7.20
N LYS A 201 31.45 -13.35 -7.85
CA LYS A 201 32.81 -12.93 -8.24
C LYS A 201 32.83 -11.86 -9.33
N SER A 202 31.72 -11.75 -10.10
CA SER A 202 31.58 -10.73 -11.15
C SER A 202 30.93 -9.43 -10.65
N VAL A 203 30.39 -9.40 -9.42
CA VAL A 203 29.71 -8.24 -8.83
C VAL A 203 30.69 -7.47 -7.96
N VAL A 204 31.07 -6.27 -8.37
CA VAL A 204 31.92 -5.37 -7.58
C VAL A 204 31.14 -4.90 -6.35
N TRP A 205 31.72 -5.06 -5.16
CA TRP A 205 31.14 -4.54 -3.92
C TRP A 205 31.42 -3.04 -3.77
N VAL A 206 32.68 -2.69 -3.66
CA VAL A 206 33.19 -1.32 -3.61
C VAL A 206 34.52 -1.30 -4.32
N ASN A 207 34.80 -0.25 -5.11
CA ASN A 207 36.08 -0.09 -5.78
C ASN A 207 37.21 -0.12 -4.75
N GLY A 208 38.22 -1.00 -4.99
CA GLY A 208 39.34 -1.21 -4.08
C GLY A 208 39.08 -2.22 -2.94
N LEU A 209 37.84 -2.65 -2.68
CA LEU A 209 37.52 -3.65 -1.65
C LEU A 209 37.10 -5.02 -2.19
N GLY A 210 37.19 -5.16 -3.52
CA GLY A 210 36.92 -6.42 -4.21
C GLY A 210 35.42 -6.64 -4.52
N THR A 211 35.11 -7.92 -4.77
CA THR A 211 33.76 -8.36 -5.19
C THR A 211 32.86 -8.71 -4.01
N VAL A 212 31.58 -8.95 -4.30
CA VAL A 212 30.61 -9.46 -3.31
C VAL A 212 31.06 -10.85 -2.79
N ALA A 213 31.68 -11.68 -3.63
CA ALA A 213 32.26 -12.95 -3.19
C ALA A 213 33.38 -12.74 -2.17
N ASP A 214 34.28 -11.78 -2.39
CA ASP A 214 35.36 -11.46 -1.44
C ASP A 214 34.79 -10.96 -0.12
N LYS A 215 33.73 -10.14 -0.15
CA LYS A 215 32.99 -9.69 1.04
C LYS A 215 32.38 -10.88 1.79
N ALA A 216 31.68 -11.77 1.10
CA ALA A 216 31.05 -12.94 1.71
C ALA A 216 32.09 -13.85 2.40
N GLN A 217 33.27 -14.05 1.76
CA GLN A 217 34.35 -14.81 2.37
C GLN A 217 34.93 -14.16 3.64
N ARG A 218 35.08 -12.81 3.65
CA ARG A 218 35.49 -12.07 4.87
C ARG A 218 34.48 -12.20 6.00
N ILE A 219 33.19 -12.10 5.68
CA ILE A 219 32.12 -12.27 6.64
C ILE A 219 32.13 -13.69 7.21
N GLY A 220 32.25 -14.72 6.37
CA GLY A 220 32.30 -16.11 6.83
C GLY A 220 33.47 -16.37 7.77
N LYS A 221 34.70 -15.89 7.45
CA LYS A 221 35.85 -16.00 8.32
C LYS A 221 35.68 -15.30 9.67
N LEU A 222 35.06 -14.11 9.66
CA LEU A 222 34.79 -13.35 10.88
C LEU A 222 33.74 -14.05 11.74
N ALA A 223 32.67 -14.54 11.13
CA ALA A 223 31.61 -15.27 11.81
C ALA A 223 32.14 -16.55 12.49
N GLY A 224 33.02 -17.30 11.78
CA GLY A 224 33.66 -18.47 12.37
C GLY A 224 34.49 -18.12 13.62
N ARG A 225 35.31 -17.07 13.55
CA ARG A 225 36.09 -16.63 14.73
C ARG A 225 35.21 -16.22 15.93
N LEU A 226 34.12 -15.49 15.65
CA LEU A 226 33.20 -15.08 16.71
C LEU A 226 32.49 -16.29 17.35
N ALA A 227 32.14 -17.30 16.55
CA ALA A 227 31.52 -18.52 17.06
C ALA A 227 32.45 -19.35 17.95
N ASP A 228 33.77 -19.25 17.75
CA ASP A 228 34.77 -19.94 18.60
C ASP A 228 35.01 -19.21 19.93
N GLU A 229 34.61 -17.93 20.05
CA GLU A 229 34.78 -17.09 21.24
C GLU A 229 33.55 -17.03 22.16
N ILE A 230 32.37 -17.50 21.67
CA ILE A 230 31.09 -17.52 22.39
C ILE A 230 30.75 -18.92 22.86
#